data_5fabf550c01b9d037efa95992461fb8e
#
_entry.id   5fabf550c01b9d037efa95992461fb8e
#
_cell.length_a   1.000
_cell.length_b   1.000
_cell.length_c   1.000
_cell.angle_alpha   90.00
_cell.angle_beta   90.00
_cell.angle_gamma   90.00
#
_symmetry.space_group_name_H-M   'P 1'
#
loop_
_entity.id
_entity.type
_entity.pdbx_description
1 polymer ?
#
loop_
_entity_poly.entity_id
_entity_poly.type
_entity_poly.pdbx_seq_one_letter_code
_entity_poly.pdbx_strand_id
1 'polypeptide(L)'
;MTAVTDPITRPASGEMSLARPAGVLHDLTAIAGRALRAVPRDPAAVMPPVFIALFFFIVNIATLKRLTGNHPGFSYTAFEMATAILLGVTGVSRAPALVLDVQSHYLDRLLLTPVRRTAILVGHMAADVAVAAVLTAPILVLGVILGVRFHGGVLGVAAFILLAALWSLAFAGFGYAIALKTGNPAAVNSAFLLFFPFLFLTSSYVPRSQLAGWLSTVAGFNPVTYLLGGLRSLVLGSGWQWGQLGQALAAIAIVGVISMTMCFAALRGRVKRGAQ
;
A
#
# COMPACT_ATOMS: atom_id res chain seq x y z
N MET A 1 -56.85 54.18 -0.71
CA MET A 1 -56.17 52.85 -0.92
C MET A 1 -54.78 53.12 -1.39
N THR A 2 -53.86 53.27 -0.47
CA THR A 2 -52.42 53.54 -0.75
C THR A 2 -51.67 52.24 -0.57
N ALA A 3 -51.11 51.77 -1.68
CA ALA A 3 -50.26 50.57 -1.69
C ALA A 3 -48.88 50.94 -1.10
N VAL A 4 -48.56 50.31 0.02
CA VAL A 4 -47.24 50.33 0.64
C VAL A 4 -46.39 49.32 -0.08
N THR A 5 -45.42 49.81 -0.87
CA THR A 5 -44.37 49.01 -1.44
C THR A 5 -43.25 48.86 -0.41
N ASP A 6 -43.15 47.67 0.18
CA ASP A 6 -42.01 47.28 1.01
C ASP A 6 -40.74 47.25 0.14
N PRO A 7 -39.63 47.87 0.58
CA PRO A 7 -38.35 47.76 -0.10
C PRO A 7 -37.76 46.38 0.26
N ILE A 8 -37.64 45.53 -0.76
CA ILE A 8 -36.87 44.27 -0.70
C ILE A 8 -35.43 44.63 -0.29
N THR A 9 -35.12 44.50 0.99
CA THR A 9 -33.77 44.56 1.50
C THR A 9 -32.97 43.40 0.87
N ARG A 10 -32.15 43.73 -0.13
CA ARG A 10 -31.10 42.81 -0.62
C ARG A 10 -30.27 42.40 0.57
N PRO A 11 -30.07 41.08 0.80
CA PRO A 11 -29.08 40.65 1.81
C PRO A 11 -27.73 41.22 1.41
N ALA A 12 -27.06 41.85 2.37
CA ALA A 12 -25.71 42.37 2.21
C ALA A 12 -24.87 41.26 1.57
N SER A 13 -24.14 41.63 0.49
CA SER A 13 -23.12 40.80 -0.12
C SER A 13 -22.05 40.50 0.94
N GLY A 14 -22.31 39.45 1.73
CA GLY A 14 -21.30 38.87 2.60
C GLY A 14 -20.14 38.51 1.66
N GLU A 15 -19.02 39.16 1.85
CA GLU A 15 -17.76 38.79 1.22
C GLU A 15 -17.64 37.27 1.41
N MET A 16 -17.77 36.53 0.31
CA MET A 16 -17.44 35.11 0.30
C MET A 16 -15.96 35.06 0.67
N SER A 17 -15.68 34.88 1.95
CA SER A 17 -14.35 34.59 2.45
C SER A 17 -13.84 33.41 1.67
N LEU A 18 -13.07 33.67 0.62
CA LEU A 18 -12.35 32.63 -0.10
C LEU A 18 -11.52 31.91 0.95
N ALA A 19 -11.89 30.69 1.24
CA ALA A 19 -11.20 29.85 2.21
C ALA A 19 -9.71 29.86 1.85
N ARG A 20 -8.87 30.41 2.74
CA ARG A 20 -7.42 30.39 2.57
C ARG A 20 -6.98 28.95 2.34
N PRO A 21 -6.09 28.68 1.39
CA PRO A 21 -5.57 27.32 1.18
C PRO A 21 -4.95 26.85 2.51
N ALA A 22 -5.59 25.87 3.15
CA ALA A 22 -5.01 25.19 4.29
C ALA A 22 -3.70 24.56 3.81
N GLY A 23 -2.64 24.63 4.61
CA GLY A 23 -1.32 24.15 4.19
C GLY A 23 -1.35 22.70 3.73
N VAL A 24 -0.47 22.32 2.79
CA VAL A 24 -0.41 20.98 2.19
C VAL A 24 -0.43 19.86 3.23
N LEU A 25 0.23 20.04 4.38
CA LEU A 25 0.23 19.10 5.49
C LEU A 25 -1.15 18.94 6.13
N HIS A 26 -1.91 20.02 6.27
CA HIS A 26 -3.25 19.97 6.81
C HIS A 26 -4.20 19.21 5.86
N ASP A 27 -4.12 19.49 4.56
CA ASP A 27 -4.92 18.78 3.54
C ASP A 27 -4.59 17.28 3.53
N LEU A 28 -3.30 16.91 3.59
CA LEU A 28 -2.85 15.53 3.64
C LEU A 28 -3.37 14.81 4.90
N THR A 29 -3.24 15.42 6.06
CA THR A 29 -3.70 14.80 7.32
C THR A 29 -5.22 14.67 7.39
N ALA A 30 -5.96 15.63 6.84
CA ALA A 30 -7.41 15.58 6.77
C ALA A 30 -7.90 14.44 5.85
N ILE A 31 -7.29 14.31 4.65
CA ILE A 31 -7.65 13.25 3.69
C ILE A 31 -7.21 11.88 4.21
N ALA A 32 -5.98 11.75 4.73
CA ALA A 32 -5.48 10.50 5.32
C ALA A 32 -6.33 10.08 6.53
N GLY A 33 -6.66 11.02 7.42
CA GLY A 33 -7.52 10.76 8.58
C GLY A 33 -8.93 10.31 8.19
N ARG A 34 -9.51 10.90 7.13
CA ARG A 34 -10.80 10.45 6.59
C ARG A 34 -10.70 9.03 6.04
N ALA A 35 -9.66 8.75 5.26
CA ALA A 35 -9.45 7.44 4.65
C ALA A 35 -9.21 6.36 5.72
N LEU A 36 -8.44 6.65 6.78
CA LEU A 36 -8.23 5.73 7.90
C LEU A 36 -9.52 5.43 8.67
N ARG A 37 -10.36 6.44 8.93
CA ARG A 37 -11.65 6.25 9.60
C ARG A 37 -12.64 5.44 8.76
N ALA A 38 -12.46 5.38 7.44
CA ALA A 38 -13.29 4.56 6.57
C ALA A 38 -12.89 3.07 6.60
N VAL A 39 -11.65 2.73 6.98
CA VAL A 39 -11.14 1.34 7.02
C VAL A 39 -12.02 0.39 7.86
N PRO A 40 -12.38 0.71 9.13
CA PRO A 40 -13.24 -0.16 9.93
C PRO A 40 -14.67 -0.30 9.38
N ARG A 41 -15.09 0.64 8.51
CA ARG A 41 -16.43 0.66 7.91
C ARG A 41 -16.49 -0.12 6.60
N ASP A 42 -15.36 -0.51 6.06
CA ASP A 42 -15.25 -1.31 4.83
C ASP A 42 -14.40 -2.56 5.08
N PRO A 43 -14.90 -3.52 5.87
CA PRO A 43 -14.20 -4.76 6.15
C PRO A 43 -14.00 -5.60 4.87
N ALA A 44 -14.86 -5.45 3.87
CA ALA A 44 -14.78 -6.19 2.62
C ALA A 44 -13.50 -5.85 1.83
N ALA A 45 -12.96 -4.65 1.97
CA ALA A 45 -11.70 -4.25 1.33
C ALA A 45 -10.44 -4.76 2.07
N VAL A 46 -10.57 -5.04 3.38
CA VAL A 46 -9.44 -5.33 4.27
C VAL A 46 -9.34 -6.82 4.62
N MET A 47 -10.46 -7.47 4.89
CA MET A 47 -10.49 -8.86 5.36
C MET A 47 -9.91 -9.86 4.35
N PRO A 48 -10.22 -9.81 3.03
CA PRO A 48 -9.71 -10.80 2.11
C PRO A 48 -8.18 -10.83 2.01
N PRO A 49 -7.44 -9.71 1.86
CA PRO A 49 -5.98 -9.73 1.84
C PRO A 49 -5.36 -10.28 3.13
N VAL A 50 -5.93 -9.91 4.30
CA VAL A 50 -5.45 -10.41 5.60
C VAL A 50 -5.71 -11.91 5.73
N PHE A 51 -6.91 -12.35 5.38
CA PHE A 51 -7.26 -13.77 5.42
C PHE A 51 -6.34 -14.60 4.52
N ILE A 52 -6.15 -14.16 3.27
CA ILE A 52 -5.26 -14.83 2.32
C ILE A 52 -3.83 -14.89 2.88
N ALA A 53 -3.32 -13.80 3.41
CA ALA A 53 -1.98 -13.75 3.97
C ALA A 53 -1.80 -14.68 5.17
N LEU A 54 -2.75 -14.67 6.12
CA LEU A 54 -2.74 -15.57 7.27
C LEU A 54 -2.92 -17.04 6.85
N PHE A 55 -3.80 -17.31 5.90
CA PHE A 55 -4.01 -18.65 5.37
C PHE A 55 -2.73 -19.21 4.76
N PHE A 56 -2.08 -18.46 3.85
CA PHE A 56 -0.81 -18.90 3.26
C PHE A 56 0.29 -19.03 4.31
N PHE A 57 0.36 -18.14 5.29
CA PHE A 57 1.33 -18.23 6.37
C PHE A 57 1.20 -19.53 7.16
N ILE A 58 -0.02 -19.87 7.58
CA ILE A 58 -0.29 -21.08 8.37
C ILE A 58 -0.08 -22.33 7.53
N VAL A 59 -0.62 -22.37 6.30
CA VAL A 59 -0.54 -23.56 5.43
C VAL A 59 0.89 -23.83 5.01
N ASN A 60 1.66 -22.80 4.64
CA ASN A 60 3.05 -22.97 4.24
C ASN A 60 3.94 -23.44 5.40
N ILE A 61 3.71 -22.91 6.61
CA ILE A 61 4.41 -23.40 7.81
C ILE A 61 4.05 -24.87 8.05
N ALA A 62 2.79 -25.22 8.00
CA ALA A 62 2.35 -26.60 8.24
C ALA A 62 2.93 -27.60 7.22
N THR A 63 3.03 -27.16 5.96
CA THR A 63 3.48 -28.02 4.85
C THR A 63 5.00 -28.06 4.72
N LEU A 64 5.67 -26.90 4.71
CA LEU A 64 7.06 -26.79 4.30
C LEU A 64 8.05 -26.78 5.46
N LYS A 65 7.63 -26.45 6.69
CA LYS A 65 8.52 -26.42 7.85
C LYS A 65 9.26 -27.75 8.08
N ARG A 66 8.58 -28.88 7.83
CA ARG A 66 9.18 -30.21 7.97
C ARG A 66 10.13 -30.55 6.81
N LEU A 67 9.84 -30.06 5.61
CA LEU A 67 10.61 -30.35 4.41
C LEU A 67 11.92 -29.53 4.34
N THR A 68 11.92 -28.31 4.88
CA THR A 68 13.11 -27.45 4.89
C THR A 68 14.14 -27.84 5.96
N GLY A 69 13.82 -28.81 6.79
CA GLY A 69 14.70 -29.40 7.80
C GLY A 69 14.99 -28.46 8.98
N ASN A 70 15.38 -29.05 10.11
CA ASN A 70 15.88 -28.31 11.27
C ASN A 70 17.38 -27.99 11.07
N HIS A 71 17.69 -27.09 10.15
CA HIS A 71 19.03 -26.54 10.10
C HIS A 71 19.25 -25.63 11.32
N PRO A 72 20.29 -25.84 12.12
CA PRO A 72 20.60 -24.95 13.24
C PRO A 72 20.68 -23.50 12.76
N GLY A 73 19.88 -22.61 13.34
CA GLY A 73 19.85 -21.19 13.00
C GLY A 73 18.86 -20.78 11.90
N PHE A 74 18.17 -21.72 11.22
CA PHE A 74 17.16 -21.37 10.23
C PHE A 74 15.74 -21.61 10.76
N SER A 75 14.93 -20.55 10.82
CA SER A 75 13.51 -20.65 11.18
C SER A 75 12.63 -20.45 9.93
N TYR A 76 12.00 -21.52 9.46
CA TYR A 76 11.06 -21.42 8.34
C TYR A 76 9.87 -20.51 8.66
N THR A 77 9.42 -20.47 9.92
CA THR A 77 8.36 -19.55 10.37
C THR A 77 8.76 -18.09 10.17
N ALA A 78 9.99 -17.72 10.54
CA ALA A 78 10.51 -16.38 10.33
C ALA A 78 10.71 -16.05 8.83
N PHE A 79 11.15 -17.06 8.05
CA PHE A 79 11.33 -16.95 6.61
C PHE A 79 10.00 -16.68 5.89
N GLU A 80 8.95 -17.42 6.22
CA GLU A 80 7.64 -17.34 5.60
C GLU A 80 6.85 -16.10 6.06
N MET A 81 7.10 -15.61 7.26
CA MET A 81 6.44 -14.41 7.79
C MET A 81 6.64 -13.19 6.87
N ALA A 82 7.84 -13.03 6.31
CA ALA A 82 8.14 -11.96 5.36
C ALA A 82 7.28 -12.07 4.08
N THR A 83 7.12 -13.29 3.56
CA THR A 83 6.29 -13.56 2.37
C THR A 83 4.82 -13.28 2.64
N ALA A 84 4.31 -13.76 3.78
CA ALA A 84 2.92 -13.58 4.16
C ALA A 84 2.56 -12.10 4.34
N ILE A 85 3.42 -11.32 5.00
CA ILE A 85 3.21 -9.87 5.17
C ILE A 85 3.25 -9.18 3.81
N LEU A 86 4.20 -9.52 2.95
CA LEU A 86 4.30 -8.95 1.61
C LEU A 86 3.01 -9.20 0.80
N LEU A 87 2.49 -10.43 0.86
CA LEU A 87 1.23 -10.79 0.21
C LEU A 87 0.06 -9.95 0.75
N GLY A 88 -0.04 -9.82 2.06
CA GLY A 88 -1.09 -9.06 2.73
C GLY A 88 -1.05 -7.57 2.39
N VAL A 89 0.11 -6.93 2.52
CA VAL A 89 0.22 -5.47 2.29
C VAL A 89 0.11 -5.09 0.81
N THR A 90 0.49 -5.99 -0.10
CA THR A 90 0.35 -5.73 -1.55
C THR A 90 -1.10 -5.83 -2.00
N GLY A 91 -1.90 -6.70 -1.35
CA GLY A 91 -3.32 -6.88 -1.65
C GLY A 91 -4.22 -5.75 -1.17
N VAL A 92 -3.70 -4.87 -0.32
CA VAL A 92 -4.48 -3.76 0.23
C VAL A 92 -4.23 -2.48 -0.56
N SER A 93 -5.30 -1.91 -1.10
CA SER A 93 -5.25 -0.62 -1.78
C SER A 93 -6.59 0.09 -1.67
N ARG A 94 -6.55 1.39 -1.49
CA ARG A 94 -7.71 2.27 -1.55
C ARG A 94 -8.00 2.81 -2.96
N ALA A 95 -7.28 2.33 -3.96
CA ALA A 95 -7.53 2.70 -5.34
C ALA A 95 -8.97 2.40 -5.82
N PRO A 96 -9.66 1.30 -5.38
CA PRO A 96 -11.09 1.13 -5.67
C PRO A 96 -11.96 2.23 -5.07
N ALA A 97 -11.64 2.73 -3.87
CA ALA A 97 -12.36 3.85 -3.26
C ALA A 97 -12.19 5.14 -4.07
N LEU A 98 -10.99 5.38 -4.63
CA LEU A 98 -10.78 6.49 -5.56
C LEU A 98 -11.66 6.36 -6.81
N VAL A 99 -11.88 5.14 -7.32
CA VAL A 99 -12.82 4.93 -8.43
C VAL A 99 -14.24 5.35 -8.07
N LEU A 100 -14.70 5.02 -6.87
CA LEU A 100 -16.02 5.44 -6.39
C LEU A 100 -16.11 6.97 -6.24
N ASP A 101 -15.06 7.62 -5.74
CA ASP A 101 -14.97 9.08 -5.67
C ASP A 101 -15.02 9.72 -7.07
N VAL A 102 -14.46 9.04 -8.07
CA VAL A 102 -14.53 9.44 -9.49
C VAL A 102 -15.96 9.27 -10.05
N GLN A 103 -16.58 8.12 -9.83
CA GLN A 103 -17.91 7.78 -10.38
C GLN A 103 -19.01 8.63 -9.74
N SER A 104 -18.87 9.00 -8.46
CA SER A 104 -19.81 9.88 -7.74
C SER A 104 -19.63 11.37 -8.05
N HIS A 105 -18.76 11.73 -8.98
CA HIS A 105 -18.34 13.11 -9.26
C HIS A 105 -17.81 13.87 -8.04
N TYR A 106 -17.49 13.15 -6.96
CA TYR A 106 -16.88 13.77 -5.79
C TYR A 106 -15.49 14.33 -6.10
N LEU A 107 -14.70 13.58 -6.86
CA LEU A 107 -13.38 14.02 -7.31
C LEU A 107 -13.48 15.31 -8.15
N ASP A 108 -14.48 15.39 -9.05
CA ASP A 108 -14.68 16.56 -9.93
C ASP A 108 -15.03 17.80 -9.09
N ARG A 109 -15.91 17.66 -8.09
CA ARG A 109 -16.22 18.74 -7.13
C ARG A 109 -15.00 19.15 -6.31
N LEU A 110 -14.19 18.20 -5.89
CA LEU A 110 -12.97 18.47 -5.12
C LEU A 110 -11.92 19.20 -5.98
N LEU A 111 -11.87 18.93 -7.29
CA LEU A 111 -11.00 19.62 -8.24
C LEU A 111 -11.41 21.09 -8.50
N LEU A 112 -12.64 21.48 -8.18
CA LEU A 112 -13.13 22.86 -8.21
C LEU A 112 -12.75 23.64 -6.95
N THR A 113 -12.28 22.97 -5.90
CA THR A 113 -11.76 23.63 -4.69
C THR A 113 -10.29 23.98 -4.85
N PRO A 114 -9.74 24.94 -4.08
CA PRO A 114 -8.32 25.32 -4.16
C PRO A 114 -7.34 24.27 -3.63
N VAL A 115 -7.77 22.98 -3.53
CA VAL A 115 -6.95 21.85 -3.10
C VAL A 115 -6.02 21.41 -4.24
N ARG A 116 -4.77 21.16 -3.93
CA ARG A 116 -3.80 20.66 -4.92
C ARG A 116 -4.19 19.23 -5.31
N ARG A 117 -4.35 19.00 -6.62
CA ARG A 117 -4.75 17.68 -7.20
C ARG A 117 -3.87 16.52 -6.74
N THR A 118 -2.56 16.78 -6.56
CA THR A 118 -1.62 15.80 -6.04
C THR A 118 -1.86 15.47 -4.56
N ALA A 119 -2.36 16.42 -3.77
CA ALA A 119 -2.64 16.20 -2.35
C ALA A 119 -3.76 15.18 -2.12
N ILE A 120 -4.75 15.12 -3.00
CA ILE A 120 -5.83 14.13 -2.95
C ILE A 120 -5.26 12.72 -3.09
N LEU A 121 -4.43 12.51 -4.11
CA LEU A 121 -3.82 11.22 -4.40
C LEU A 121 -2.84 10.79 -3.29
N VAL A 122 -1.97 11.69 -2.86
CA VAL A 122 -1.00 11.44 -1.79
C VAL A 122 -1.72 11.18 -0.45
N GLY A 123 -2.86 11.83 -0.20
CA GLY A 123 -3.68 11.57 0.98
C GLY A 123 -4.25 10.14 1.02
N HIS A 124 -4.72 9.61 -0.10
CA HIS A 124 -5.14 8.21 -0.20
C HIS A 124 -3.97 7.25 -0.01
N MET A 125 -2.83 7.53 -0.63
CA MET A 125 -1.61 6.74 -0.49
C MET A 125 -1.06 6.75 0.94
N ALA A 126 -1.12 7.89 1.65
CA ALA A 126 -0.76 7.95 3.06
C ALA A 126 -1.67 7.07 3.94
N ALA A 127 -2.96 6.98 3.59
CA ALA A 127 -3.86 6.05 4.25
C ALA A 127 -3.51 4.58 3.93
N ASP A 128 -3.12 4.24 2.70
CA ASP A 128 -2.66 2.89 2.36
C ASP A 128 -1.44 2.47 3.20
N VAL A 129 -0.47 3.38 3.38
CA VAL A 129 0.71 3.15 4.25
C VAL A 129 0.28 2.82 5.68
N ALA A 130 -0.63 3.62 6.24
CA ALA A 130 -1.09 3.41 7.62
C ALA A 130 -1.91 2.11 7.74
N VAL A 131 -2.76 1.80 6.77
CA VAL A 131 -3.50 0.55 6.72
C VAL A 131 -2.57 -0.64 6.60
N ALA A 132 -1.58 -0.59 5.69
CA ALA A 132 -0.58 -1.64 5.54
C ALA A 132 0.20 -1.87 6.85
N ALA A 133 0.59 -0.79 7.55
CA ALA A 133 1.25 -0.91 8.86
C ALA A 133 0.38 -1.62 9.91
N VAL A 134 -0.90 -1.29 9.98
CA VAL A 134 -1.85 -1.94 10.89
C VAL A 134 -2.09 -3.41 10.51
N LEU A 135 -2.19 -3.70 9.21
CA LEU A 135 -2.45 -5.07 8.72
C LEU A 135 -1.25 -6.01 8.85
N THR A 136 -0.05 -5.49 9.02
CA THR A 136 1.09 -6.33 9.39
C THR A 136 0.98 -6.89 10.81
N ALA A 137 0.25 -6.21 11.70
CA ALA A 137 0.18 -6.57 13.12
C ALA A 137 -0.35 -7.99 13.39
N PRO A 138 -1.45 -8.48 12.78
CA PRO A 138 -1.94 -9.85 13.02
C PRO A 138 -0.90 -10.92 12.67
N ILE A 139 -0.18 -10.75 11.56
CA ILE A 139 0.85 -11.70 11.10
C ILE A 139 2.08 -11.61 11.99
N LEU A 140 2.49 -10.40 12.40
CA LEU A 140 3.59 -10.21 13.35
C LEU A 140 3.29 -10.85 14.70
N VAL A 141 2.10 -10.61 15.25
CA VAL A 141 1.66 -11.20 16.52
C VAL A 141 1.68 -12.73 16.42
N LEU A 142 1.10 -13.28 15.37
CA LEU A 142 1.11 -14.74 15.15
C LEU A 142 2.54 -15.27 14.99
N GLY A 143 3.40 -14.58 14.25
CA GLY A 143 4.81 -14.93 14.09
C GLY A 143 5.56 -14.98 15.42
N VAL A 144 5.37 -13.96 16.27
CA VAL A 144 5.97 -13.90 17.61
C VAL A 144 5.44 -15.02 18.51
N ILE A 145 4.14 -15.31 18.50
CA ILE A 145 3.54 -16.46 19.22
C ILE A 145 4.16 -17.77 18.74
N LEU A 146 4.44 -17.92 17.45
CA LEU A 146 5.09 -19.09 16.86
C LEU A 146 6.62 -19.13 17.06
N GLY A 147 7.18 -18.18 17.83
CA GLY A 147 8.57 -18.16 18.24
C GLY A 147 9.53 -17.37 17.33
N VAL A 148 9.02 -16.55 16.42
CA VAL A 148 9.86 -15.63 15.63
C VAL A 148 10.42 -14.55 16.56
N ARG A 149 11.73 -14.33 16.46
CA ARG A 149 12.43 -13.29 17.23
C ARG A 149 13.04 -12.26 16.29
N PHE A 150 12.90 -11.00 16.66
CA PHE A 150 13.54 -9.89 15.95
C PHE A 150 14.89 -9.60 16.60
N HIS A 151 15.98 -9.72 15.85
CA HIS A 151 17.33 -9.48 16.38
C HIS A 151 17.58 -8.01 16.73
N GLY A 152 16.91 -7.09 16.05
CA GLY A 152 16.93 -5.65 16.36
C GLY A 152 15.96 -5.22 17.46
N GLY A 153 15.30 -6.15 18.18
CA GLY A 153 14.27 -5.82 19.17
C GLY A 153 13.15 -4.95 18.59
N VAL A 154 12.69 -3.95 19.32
CA VAL A 154 11.60 -3.04 18.92
C VAL A 154 11.97 -2.26 17.63
N LEU A 155 13.23 -1.84 17.47
CA LEU A 155 13.69 -1.16 16.26
C LEU A 155 13.62 -2.09 15.03
N GLY A 156 13.93 -3.38 15.20
CA GLY A 156 13.79 -4.38 14.13
C GLY A 156 12.33 -4.56 13.70
N VAL A 157 11.39 -4.59 14.64
CA VAL A 157 9.95 -4.62 14.35
C VAL A 157 9.52 -3.34 13.62
N ALA A 158 9.94 -2.17 14.09
CA ALA A 158 9.62 -0.90 13.45
C ALA A 158 10.17 -0.82 12.02
N ALA A 159 11.42 -1.24 11.79
CA ALA A 159 12.03 -1.30 10.47
C ALA A 159 11.28 -2.27 9.55
N PHE A 160 10.83 -3.42 10.07
CA PHE A 160 10.06 -4.40 9.32
C PHE A 160 8.71 -3.82 8.86
N ILE A 161 7.97 -3.20 9.78
CA ILE A 161 6.69 -2.53 9.46
C ILE A 161 6.92 -1.41 8.45
N LEU A 162 7.97 -0.62 8.63
CA LEU A 162 8.29 0.49 7.72
C LEU A 162 8.59 -0.01 6.29
N LEU A 163 9.41 -1.05 6.14
CA LEU A 163 9.71 -1.64 4.82
C LEU A 163 8.43 -2.18 4.15
N ALA A 164 7.57 -2.88 4.90
CA ALA A 164 6.30 -3.39 4.40
C ALA A 164 5.36 -2.25 3.97
N ALA A 165 5.26 -1.18 4.76
CA ALA A 165 4.45 -0.02 4.46
C ALA A 165 4.98 0.79 3.26
N LEU A 166 6.30 0.96 3.14
CA LEU A 166 6.94 1.60 1.98
C LEU A 166 6.73 0.79 0.70
N TRP A 167 6.77 -0.55 0.78
CA TRP A 167 6.44 -1.40 -0.36
C TRP A 167 4.98 -1.24 -0.77
N SER A 168 4.04 -1.24 0.18
CA SER A 168 2.62 -1.00 -0.10
C SER A 168 2.43 0.33 -0.85
N LEU A 169 3.10 1.39 -0.40
CA LEU A 169 3.09 2.69 -1.08
C LEU A 169 3.64 2.60 -2.50
N ALA A 170 4.81 1.95 -2.66
CA ALA A 170 5.45 1.79 -3.96
C ALA A 170 4.57 1.01 -4.93
N PHE A 171 3.88 -0.03 -4.47
CA PHE A 171 3.02 -0.85 -5.31
C PHE A 171 1.65 -0.21 -5.58
N ALA A 172 1.09 0.54 -4.63
CA ALA A 172 -0.22 1.19 -4.74
C ALA A 172 -0.34 2.09 -5.99
N GLY A 173 0.75 2.71 -6.43
CA GLY A 173 0.78 3.56 -7.63
C GLY A 173 0.25 2.87 -8.88
N PHE A 174 0.43 1.56 -9.05
CA PHE A 174 -0.14 0.79 -10.16
C PHE A 174 -1.66 0.74 -10.08
N GLY A 175 -2.20 0.44 -8.90
CA GLY A 175 -3.65 0.43 -8.65
C GLY A 175 -4.29 1.80 -8.93
N TYR A 176 -3.69 2.87 -8.44
CA TYR A 176 -4.16 4.23 -8.70
C TYR A 176 -4.06 4.64 -10.16
N ALA A 177 -3.00 4.23 -10.88
CA ALA A 177 -2.87 4.49 -12.31
C ALA A 177 -4.00 3.81 -13.10
N ILE A 178 -4.35 2.57 -12.75
CA ILE A 178 -5.46 1.82 -13.36
C ILE A 178 -6.80 2.47 -13.00
N ALA A 179 -7.02 2.82 -11.72
CA ALA A 179 -8.22 3.51 -11.26
C ALA A 179 -8.50 4.80 -12.05
N LEU A 180 -7.47 5.64 -12.21
CA LEU A 180 -7.58 6.91 -12.94
C LEU A 180 -7.81 6.73 -14.45
N LYS A 181 -7.26 5.67 -15.05
CA LYS A 181 -7.41 5.39 -16.48
C LYS A 181 -8.76 4.75 -16.82
N THR A 182 -9.18 3.78 -16.02
CA THR A 182 -10.33 2.92 -16.34
C THR A 182 -11.62 3.38 -15.67
N GLY A 183 -11.53 4.00 -14.48
CA GLY A 183 -12.71 4.30 -13.67
C GLY A 183 -13.50 3.04 -13.26
N ASN A 184 -12.84 1.86 -13.24
CA ASN A 184 -13.48 0.57 -12.98
C ASN A 184 -12.82 -0.13 -11.78
N PRO A 185 -13.54 -0.38 -10.66
CA PRO A 185 -13.00 -1.06 -9.50
C PRO A 185 -12.52 -2.48 -9.79
N ALA A 186 -13.19 -3.21 -10.69
CA ALA A 186 -12.78 -4.57 -11.07
C ALA A 186 -11.42 -4.58 -11.78
N ALA A 187 -11.14 -3.58 -12.63
CA ALA A 187 -9.83 -3.45 -13.26
C ALA A 187 -8.73 -3.17 -12.24
N VAL A 188 -9.03 -2.41 -11.18
CA VAL A 188 -8.06 -2.17 -10.08
C VAL A 188 -7.76 -3.46 -9.33
N ASN A 189 -8.79 -4.25 -9.01
CA ASN A 189 -8.61 -5.53 -8.33
C ASN A 189 -7.79 -6.52 -9.19
N SER A 190 -7.94 -6.46 -10.51
CA SER A 190 -7.13 -7.26 -11.44
C SER A 190 -5.65 -6.88 -11.43
N ALA A 191 -5.30 -5.66 -11.02
CA ALA A 191 -3.90 -5.25 -10.87
C ALA A 191 -3.16 -6.08 -9.81
N PHE A 192 -3.85 -6.50 -8.76
CA PHE A 192 -3.29 -7.39 -7.75
C PHE A 192 -2.93 -8.76 -8.33
N LEU A 193 -3.70 -9.28 -9.28
CA LEU A 193 -3.39 -10.54 -9.95
C LEU A 193 -2.04 -10.49 -10.70
N LEU A 194 -1.66 -9.32 -11.22
CA LEU A 194 -0.35 -9.14 -11.87
C LEU A 194 0.82 -9.27 -10.90
N PHE A 195 0.58 -9.08 -9.60
CA PHE A 195 1.62 -9.27 -8.58
C PHE A 195 1.96 -10.74 -8.34
N PHE A 196 1.01 -11.67 -8.53
CA PHE A 196 1.25 -13.10 -8.26
C PHE A 196 2.43 -13.67 -9.03
N PRO A 197 2.59 -13.47 -10.35
CA PRO A 197 3.78 -13.93 -11.06
C PRO A 197 5.08 -13.41 -10.43
N PHE A 198 5.12 -12.14 -10.04
CA PHE A 198 6.30 -11.57 -9.37
C PHE A 198 6.59 -12.24 -8.03
N LEU A 199 5.55 -12.58 -7.26
CA LEU A 199 5.70 -13.29 -6.00
C LEU A 199 6.20 -14.72 -6.18
N PHE A 200 5.74 -15.44 -7.20
CA PHE A 200 6.13 -16.82 -7.45
C PHE A 200 7.49 -16.93 -8.17
N LEU A 201 7.86 -15.94 -8.98
CA LEU A 201 9.16 -15.86 -9.66
C LEU A 201 10.25 -15.26 -8.75
N THR A 202 10.26 -15.63 -7.48
CA THR A 202 11.22 -15.19 -6.47
C THR A 202 11.44 -16.25 -5.40
N SER A 203 12.31 -16.00 -4.44
CA SER A 203 12.59 -16.86 -3.29
C SER A 203 11.50 -16.81 -2.20
N SER A 204 10.22 -16.75 -2.57
CA SER A 204 9.13 -16.60 -1.59
C SER A 204 9.03 -17.81 -0.65
N TYR A 205 9.04 -19.01 -1.18
CA TYR A 205 8.75 -20.24 -0.44
C TYR A 205 9.98 -21.05 -0.05
N VAL A 206 11.06 -20.91 -0.80
CA VAL A 206 12.33 -21.60 -0.52
C VAL A 206 13.51 -20.63 -0.69
N PRO A 207 14.62 -20.83 0.02
CA PRO A 207 15.85 -20.04 -0.18
C PRO A 207 16.32 -20.07 -1.63
N ARG A 208 16.90 -18.96 -2.10
CA ARG A 208 17.36 -18.82 -3.49
C ARG A 208 18.33 -19.93 -3.93
N SER A 209 19.14 -20.45 -3.01
CA SER A 209 20.09 -21.56 -3.27
C SER A 209 19.41 -22.88 -3.63
N GLN A 210 18.13 -23.03 -3.33
CA GLN A 210 17.33 -24.24 -3.61
C GLN A 210 16.43 -24.08 -4.84
N LEU A 211 16.44 -22.90 -5.49
CA LEU A 211 15.66 -22.66 -6.71
C LEU A 211 16.34 -23.35 -7.91
N ALA A 212 15.52 -23.84 -8.85
CA ALA A 212 15.99 -24.29 -10.16
C ALA A 212 16.78 -23.17 -10.86
N GLY A 213 17.83 -23.52 -11.63
CA GLY A 213 18.80 -22.56 -12.16
C GLY A 213 18.17 -21.37 -12.92
N TRP A 214 17.20 -21.65 -13.82
CA TRP A 214 16.48 -20.62 -14.55
C TRP A 214 15.67 -19.70 -13.61
N LEU A 215 15.02 -20.26 -12.58
CA LEU A 215 14.22 -19.52 -11.63
C LEU A 215 15.11 -18.67 -10.71
N SER A 216 16.27 -19.18 -10.31
CA SER A 216 17.27 -18.40 -9.55
C SER A 216 17.78 -17.18 -10.33
N THR A 217 17.92 -17.32 -11.66
CA THR A 217 18.30 -16.22 -12.56
C THR A 217 17.19 -15.18 -12.64
N VAL A 218 15.94 -15.60 -12.91
CA VAL A 218 14.77 -14.70 -12.96
C VAL A 218 14.55 -13.99 -11.64
N ALA A 219 14.66 -14.72 -10.51
CA ALA A 219 14.55 -14.14 -9.18
C ALA A 219 15.61 -13.05 -8.92
N GLY A 220 16.76 -13.11 -9.58
CA GLY A 220 17.81 -12.08 -9.50
C GLY A 220 17.41 -10.74 -10.10
N PHE A 221 16.49 -10.70 -11.06
CA PHE A 221 15.95 -9.47 -11.65
C PHE A 221 14.67 -8.99 -10.97
N ASN A 222 14.09 -9.82 -10.11
CA ASN A 222 12.81 -9.51 -9.47
C ASN A 222 13.02 -8.61 -8.23
N PRO A 223 12.44 -7.39 -8.17
CA PRO A 223 12.58 -6.49 -7.03
C PRO A 223 12.02 -7.08 -5.73
N VAL A 224 11.03 -7.97 -5.82
CA VAL A 224 10.45 -8.67 -4.67
C VAL A 224 11.48 -9.53 -3.94
N THR A 225 12.44 -10.11 -4.65
CA THR A 225 13.53 -10.90 -4.05
C THR A 225 14.37 -10.07 -3.07
N TYR A 226 14.71 -8.86 -3.45
CA TYR A 226 15.52 -7.95 -2.62
C TYR A 226 14.72 -7.43 -1.43
N LEU A 227 13.44 -7.13 -1.63
CA LEU A 227 12.55 -6.76 -0.53
C LEU A 227 12.42 -7.89 0.50
N LEU A 228 12.17 -9.11 0.06
CA LEU A 228 12.12 -10.29 0.94
C LEU A 228 13.46 -10.50 1.65
N GLY A 229 14.59 -10.30 0.97
CA GLY A 229 15.93 -10.33 1.58
C GLY A 229 16.04 -9.35 2.74
N GLY A 230 15.65 -8.09 2.53
CA GLY A 230 15.65 -7.07 3.57
C GLY A 230 14.73 -7.39 4.75
N LEU A 231 13.49 -7.82 4.50
CA LEU A 231 12.56 -8.22 5.56
C LEU A 231 13.09 -9.43 6.36
N ARG A 232 13.62 -10.43 5.68
CA ARG A 232 14.18 -11.64 6.28
C ARG A 232 15.46 -11.36 7.08
N SER A 233 16.26 -10.39 6.68
CA SER A 233 17.46 -10.00 7.42
C SER A 233 17.15 -9.52 8.83
N LEU A 234 15.97 -8.95 9.06
CA LEU A 234 15.54 -8.46 10.37
C LEU A 234 15.09 -9.57 11.33
N VAL A 235 14.74 -10.75 10.80
CA VAL A 235 14.20 -11.87 11.59
C VAL A 235 15.07 -13.13 11.56
N LEU A 236 15.89 -13.33 10.52
CA LEU A 236 16.78 -14.48 10.37
C LEU A 236 18.25 -14.15 10.61
N GLY A 237 18.63 -12.88 10.49
CA GLY A 237 20.02 -12.43 10.62
C GLY A 237 20.47 -12.39 12.08
N SER A 238 21.80 -12.39 12.31
CA SER A 238 22.41 -12.22 13.63
C SER A 238 22.58 -10.75 14.04
N GLY A 239 22.08 -9.81 13.22
CA GLY A 239 22.19 -8.36 13.45
C GLY A 239 21.71 -7.55 12.23
N TRP A 240 21.98 -6.24 12.22
CA TRP A 240 21.60 -5.35 11.14
C TRP A 240 22.43 -5.62 9.88
N GLN A 241 21.77 -6.13 8.82
CA GLN A 241 22.41 -6.39 7.54
C GLN A 241 22.15 -5.22 6.58
N TRP A 242 22.92 -4.15 6.75
CA TRP A 242 22.75 -2.89 6.01
C TRP A 242 22.74 -3.07 4.48
N GLY A 243 23.53 -4.03 3.96
CA GLY A 243 23.54 -4.33 2.53
C GLY A 243 22.19 -4.85 2.01
N GLN A 244 21.53 -5.77 2.72
CA GLN A 244 20.24 -6.31 2.35
C GLN A 244 19.12 -5.27 2.54
N LEU A 245 19.20 -4.46 3.58
CA LEU A 245 18.27 -3.35 3.80
C LEU A 245 18.40 -2.29 2.70
N GLY A 246 19.62 -1.95 2.30
CA GLY A 246 19.89 -1.03 1.18
C GLY A 246 19.33 -1.54 -0.14
N GLN A 247 19.52 -2.83 -0.44
CA GLN A 247 18.94 -3.47 -1.62
C GLN A 247 17.41 -3.47 -1.60
N ALA A 248 16.79 -3.73 -0.45
CA ALA A 248 15.35 -3.66 -0.29
C ALA A 248 14.82 -2.24 -0.54
N LEU A 249 15.46 -1.23 0.05
CA LEU A 249 15.10 0.17 -0.19
C LEU A 249 15.28 0.59 -1.65
N ALA A 250 16.35 0.15 -2.31
CA ALA A 250 16.57 0.40 -3.73
C ALA A 250 15.47 -0.23 -4.59
N ALA A 251 15.09 -1.49 -4.30
CA ALA A 251 13.99 -2.18 -4.98
C ALA A 251 12.66 -1.44 -4.80
N ILE A 252 12.34 -1.01 -3.57
CA ILE A 252 11.16 -0.21 -3.27
C ILE A 252 11.18 1.12 -4.04
N ALA A 253 12.33 1.79 -4.08
CA ALA A 253 12.48 3.06 -4.79
C ALA A 253 12.27 2.91 -6.30
N ILE A 254 12.85 1.88 -6.92
CA ILE A 254 12.69 1.59 -8.35
C ILE A 254 11.22 1.33 -8.68
N VAL A 255 10.56 0.42 -7.96
CA VAL A 255 9.14 0.11 -8.16
C VAL A 255 8.28 1.35 -7.91
N GLY A 256 8.58 2.10 -6.85
CA GLY A 256 7.89 3.34 -6.50
C GLY A 256 8.00 4.41 -7.60
N VAL A 257 9.19 4.64 -8.13
CA VAL A 257 9.39 5.60 -9.23
C VAL A 257 8.57 5.21 -10.46
N ILE A 258 8.60 3.93 -10.85
CA ILE A 258 7.84 3.43 -12.00
C ILE A 258 6.34 3.61 -11.76
N SER A 259 5.83 3.12 -10.66
CA SER A 259 4.40 3.15 -10.34
C SER A 259 3.86 4.58 -10.17
N MET A 260 4.62 5.45 -9.48
CA MET A 260 4.24 6.86 -9.29
C MET A 260 4.26 7.63 -10.60
N THR A 261 5.25 7.39 -11.46
CA THR A 261 5.29 8.00 -12.80
C THR A 261 4.05 7.61 -13.60
N MET A 262 3.67 6.33 -13.59
CA MET A 262 2.45 5.86 -14.25
C MET A 262 1.19 6.51 -13.64
N CYS A 263 1.13 6.62 -12.32
CA CYS A 263 0.01 7.22 -11.60
C CYS A 263 -0.15 8.71 -11.93
N PHE A 264 0.93 9.50 -11.85
CA PHE A 264 0.88 10.92 -12.18
C PHE A 264 0.63 11.17 -13.67
N ALA A 265 1.13 10.32 -14.56
CA ALA A 265 0.81 10.39 -15.99
C ALA A 265 -0.69 10.13 -16.24
N ALA A 266 -1.28 9.15 -15.55
CA ALA A 266 -2.71 8.87 -15.62
C ALA A 266 -3.56 10.04 -15.09
N LEU A 267 -3.15 10.65 -13.98
CA LEU A 267 -3.81 11.84 -13.41
C LEU A 267 -3.80 13.01 -14.40
N ARG A 268 -2.65 13.31 -15.00
CA ARG A 268 -2.52 14.37 -16.01
C ARG A 268 -3.41 14.11 -17.23
N GLY A 269 -3.46 12.86 -17.70
CA GLY A 269 -4.28 12.47 -18.85
C GLY A 269 -5.78 12.62 -18.58
N ARG A 270 -6.24 12.33 -17.34
CA ARG A 270 -7.65 12.52 -16.95
C ARG A 270 -8.04 13.99 -16.90
N VAL A 271 -7.20 14.82 -16.32
CA VAL A 271 -7.43 16.28 -16.23
C VAL A 271 -7.58 16.92 -17.62
N LYS A 272 -6.78 16.49 -18.60
CA LYS A 272 -6.88 17.01 -19.99
C LYS A 272 -8.20 16.61 -20.65
N ARG A 273 -8.73 15.43 -20.36
CA ARG A 273 -10.02 14.95 -20.92
C ARG A 273 -11.25 15.61 -20.27
N GLY A 274 -11.17 15.98 -19.00
CA GLY A 274 -12.27 16.69 -18.32
C GLY A 274 -12.30 18.19 -18.62
N ALA A 275 -11.33 18.72 -19.34
CA ALA A 275 -11.27 20.13 -19.80
C ALA A 275 -11.73 20.32 -21.26
N GLN A 276 -12.08 19.22 -21.95
CA GLN A 276 -12.70 19.20 -23.29
C GLN A 276 -14.20 18.94 -23.15
#